data_9d167c1ea03b8e3faa6a91f0df6f73ba
#
_entry.id   9d167c1ea03b8e3faa6a91f0df6f73ba
#
_cell.length_a   1.000
_cell.length_b   1.000
_cell.length_c   1.000
_cell.angle_alpha   90.00
_cell.angle_beta   90.00
_cell.angle_gamma   90.00
#
_symmetry.space_group_name_H-M   'P 1'
#
loop_
_entity.id
_entity.type
_entity.pdbx_description
1 polymer ?
#
loop_
_entity_poly.entity_id
_entity_poly.type
_entity_poly.pdbx_seq_one_letter_code
_entity_poly.pdbx_strand_id
1 'polypeptide(L)'
;MHLIGSSLSCKREGKLIFSELSFKVSSGEICLIKGPNGSGKSTLLRLLAGFLKVSSGEITLDNEKITNKNDTIYENFFYLGHSNPLKNYLTVKQQIDFWEGITQKKYDLEVDSFNLKNIMDLKIYECSDGQKKRIGLSRLTIDDKKIWLLDEPTNSLDIDNIEILKKHLKLHQKKGGLAMIASHENFIFRPYKDIKLTLETPKNLEKDPFF
;
A
#
# COMPACT_ATOMS: atom_id res chain seq x y z
N MET A 1 -16.85 -8.19 0.62
CA MET A 1 -16.21 -6.86 0.46
C MET A 1 -15.70 -6.74 -0.96
N HIS A 2 -16.04 -5.64 -1.63
CA HIS A 2 -15.62 -5.35 -3.01
C HIS A 2 -15.10 -3.92 -3.09
N LEU A 3 -13.84 -3.76 -3.50
CA LEU A 3 -13.26 -2.46 -3.83
C LEU A 3 -13.31 -2.27 -5.35
N ILE A 4 -14.00 -1.24 -5.80
CA ILE A 4 -14.21 -0.97 -7.22
C ILE A 4 -13.72 0.44 -7.53
N GLY A 5 -12.93 0.58 -8.59
CA GLY A 5 -12.63 1.84 -9.25
C GLY A 5 -13.32 1.88 -10.60
N SER A 6 -14.07 2.94 -10.88
CA SER A 6 -14.82 3.10 -12.13
C SER A 6 -14.35 4.34 -12.87
N SER A 7 -13.78 4.16 -14.06
CA SER A 7 -13.28 5.21 -14.96
C SER A 7 -12.41 6.26 -14.26
N LEU A 8 -11.53 5.79 -13.36
CA LEU A 8 -10.68 6.65 -12.55
C LEU A 8 -9.65 7.38 -13.39
N SER A 9 -9.56 8.69 -13.21
CA SER A 9 -8.47 9.49 -13.75
C SER A 9 -7.81 10.30 -12.63
N CYS A 10 -6.50 10.48 -12.74
CA CYS A 10 -5.72 11.25 -11.80
C CYS A 10 -4.79 12.22 -12.52
N LYS A 11 -4.86 13.49 -12.12
CA LYS A 11 -3.93 14.55 -12.55
C LYS A 11 -3.09 15.00 -11.35
N ARG A 12 -1.83 15.27 -11.59
CA ARG A 12 -0.92 15.84 -10.61
C ARG A 12 -0.11 16.97 -11.25
N GLU A 13 -0.14 18.15 -10.65
CA GLU A 13 0.56 19.32 -11.15
C GLU A 13 0.26 19.60 -12.66
N GLY A 14 -1.02 19.48 -13.03
CA GLY A 14 -1.48 19.65 -14.41
C GLY A 14 -1.22 18.47 -15.36
N LYS A 15 -0.41 17.48 -14.97
CA LYS A 15 -0.10 16.31 -15.81
C LYS A 15 -1.07 15.18 -15.52
N LEU A 16 -1.62 14.58 -16.59
CA LEU A 16 -2.39 13.35 -16.51
C LEU A 16 -1.46 12.19 -16.15
N ILE A 17 -1.77 11.47 -15.08
CA ILE A 17 -0.99 10.32 -14.62
C ILE A 17 -1.57 9.02 -15.16
N PHE A 18 -2.89 8.87 -15.09
CA PHE A 18 -3.65 7.79 -15.72
C PHE A 18 -5.10 8.27 -15.95
N SER A 19 -5.77 7.64 -16.92
CA SER A 19 -7.15 7.94 -17.27
C SER A 19 -7.97 6.66 -17.44
N GLU A 20 -9.28 6.78 -17.21
CA GLU A 20 -10.30 5.75 -17.46
C GLU A 20 -9.98 4.37 -16.86
N LEU A 21 -9.20 4.34 -15.78
CA LEU A 21 -8.82 3.11 -15.11
C LEU A 21 -10.02 2.51 -14.38
N SER A 22 -10.38 1.29 -14.73
CA SER A 22 -11.44 0.55 -14.03
C SER A 22 -10.89 -0.77 -13.52
N PHE A 23 -11.28 -1.13 -12.29
CA PHE A 23 -10.91 -2.39 -11.66
C PHE A 23 -11.93 -2.83 -10.62
N LYS A 24 -11.91 -4.12 -10.29
CA LYS A 24 -12.63 -4.70 -9.16
C LYS A 24 -11.73 -5.70 -8.44
N VAL A 25 -11.55 -5.51 -7.14
CA VAL A 25 -10.84 -6.44 -6.25
C VAL A 25 -11.78 -6.83 -5.12
N SER A 26 -11.87 -8.13 -4.87
CA SER A 26 -12.81 -8.70 -3.92
C SER A 26 -12.09 -9.24 -2.68
N SER A 27 -12.86 -9.45 -1.62
CA SER A 27 -12.41 -10.14 -0.41
C SER A 27 -11.67 -11.43 -0.76
N GLY A 28 -10.54 -11.69 -0.11
CA GLY A 28 -9.70 -12.85 -0.39
C GLY A 28 -8.85 -12.76 -1.67
N GLU A 29 -8.78 -11.59 -2.32
CA GLU A 29 -7.97 -11.42 -3.52
C GLU A 29 -6.73 -10.56 -3.26
N ILE A 30 -5.65 -10.89 -3.97
CA ILE A 30 -4.46 -10.07 -4.07
C ILE A 30 -4.39 -9.52 -5.49
N CYS A 31 -4.16 -8.22 -5.62
CA CYS A 31 -4.04 -7.53 -6.89
C CYS A 31 -2.64 -6.90 -7.03
N LEU A 32 -1.92 -7.24 -8.09
CA LEU A 32 -0.67 -6.61 -8.47
C LEU A 32 -0.92 -5.43 -9.39
N ILE A 33 -0.38 -4.28 -9.04
CA ILE A 33 -0.36 -3.10 -9.89
C ILE A 33 1.00 -3.07 -10.61
N LYS A 34 0.97 -3.32 -11.92
CA LYS A 34 2.15 -3.43 -12.78
C LYS A 34 2.24 -2.23 -13.73
N GLY A 35 3.44 -1.88 -14.11
CA GLY A 35 3.72 -0.81 -15.07
C GLY A 35 5.13 -0.27 -14.90
N PRO A 36 5.64 0.48 -15.88
CA PRO A 36 6.96 1.08 -15.81
C PRO A 36 7.05 2.12 -14.68
N ASN A 37 8.28 2.57 -14.39
CA ASN A 37 8.47 3.69 -13.47
C ASN A 37 7.76 4.93 -14.00
N GLY A 38 7.10 5.67 -13.10
CA GLY A 38 6.32 6.86 -13.48
C GLY A 38 4.91 6.59 -14.02
N SER A 39 4.48 5.32 -14.22
CA SER A 39 3.12 5.00 -14.71
C SER A 39 1.99 5.27 -13.72
N GLY A 40 2.28 5.69 -12.50
CA GLY A 40 1.26 6.05 -11.52
C GLY A 40 0.90 4.97 -10.51
N LYS A 41 1.66 3.88 -10.38
CA LYS A 41 1.40 2.81 -9.40
C LYS A 41 1.22 3.34 -7.97
N SER A 42 2.23 4.06 -7.47
CA SER A 42 2.18 4.71 -6.15
C SER A 42 1.09 5.78 -6.07
N THR A 43 0.80 6.46 -7.19
CA THR A 43 -0.28 7.45 -7.28
C THR A 43 -1.64 6.78 -7.10
N LEU A 44 -1.88 5.64 -7.74
CA LEU A 44 -3.11 4.86 -7.56
C LEU A 44 -3.27 4.41 -6.10
N LEU A 45 -2.23 3.86 -5.48
CA LEU A 45 -2.29 3.46 -4.07
C LEU A 45 -2.57 4.64 -3.13
N ARG A 46 -1.91 5.78 -3.35
CA ARG A 46 -2.16 7.01 -2.56
C ARG A 46 -3.56 7.56 -2.75
N LEU A 47 -4.10 7.44 -3.95
CA LEU A 47 -5.47 7.85 -4.26
C LEU A 47 -6.47 6.96 -3.50
N LEU A 48 -6.26 5.64 -3.49
CA LEU A 48 -7.06 4.69 -2.73
C LEU A 48 -6.95 4.88 -1.22
N ALA A 49 -5.76 5.26 -0.74
CA ALA A 49 -5.52 5.60 0.66
C ALA A 49 -6.09 6.97 1.08
N GLY A 50 -6.73 7.71 0.16
CA GLY A 50 -7.33 9.02 0.45
C GLY A 50 -6.34 10.19 0.51
N PHE A 51 -5.06 9.99 0.20
CA PHE A 51 -4.06 11.07 0.19
C PHE A 51 -4.15 11.96 -1.05
N LEU A 52 -4.81 11.49 -2.10
CA LEU A 52 -5.01 12.23 -3.35
C LEU A 52 -6.49 12.24 -3.73
N LYS A 53 -6.91 13.32 -4.39
CA LYS A 53 -8.29 13.42 -4.92
C LYS A 53 -8.37 12.75 -6.29
N VAL A 54 -9.49 12.08 -6.54
CA VAL A 54 -9.87 11.60 -7.87
C VAL A 54 -10.16 12.80 -8.77
N SER A 55 -9.61 12.84 -9.98
CA SER A 55 -9.91 13.90 -10.96
C SER A 55 -11.24 13.64 -11.69
N SER A 56 -11.51 12.37 -12.03
CA SER A 56 -12.80 11.91 -12.56
C SER A 56 -12.97 10.42 -12.25
N GLY A 57 -14.21 9.94 -12.35
CA GLY A 57 -14.57 8.58 -11.93
C GLY A 57 -14.88 8.50 -10.44
N GLU A 58 -15.03 7.29 -9.94
CA GLU A 58 -15.37 7.05 -8.54
C GLU A 58 -14.74 5.78 -7.98
N ILE A 59 -14.58 5.75 -6.66
CA ILE A 59 -14.16 4.57 -5.90
C ILE A 59 -15.32 4.18 -4.99
N THR A 60 -15.66 2.89 -4.97
CA THR A 60 -16.66 2.36 -4.05
C THR A 60 -16.10 1.17 -3.27
N LEU A 61 -16.53 1.05 -2.00
CA LEU A 61 -16.34 -0.11 -1.15
C LEU A 61 -17.73 -0.62 -0.75
N ASP A 62 -18.05 -1.85 -1.15
CA ASP A 62 -19.36 -2.48 -0.93
C ASP A 62 -20.56 -1.59 -1.36
N ASN A 63 -20.43 -0.96 -2.54
CA ASN A 63 -21.37 -0.01 -3.15
C ASN A 63 -21.46 1.37 -2.47
N GLU A 64 -20.73 1.61 -1.39
CA GLU A 64 -20.61 2.92 -0.79
C GLU A 64 -19.47 3.71 -1.43
N LYS A 65 -19.76 4.94 -1.86
CA LYS A 65 -18.75 5.82 -2.46
C LYS A 65 -17.74 6.27 -1.41
N ILE A 66 -16.47 6.03 -1.68
CA ILE A 66 -15.37 6.49 -0.85
C ILE A 66 -14.92 7.88 -1.33
N THR A 67 -14.83 8.81 -0.39
CA THR A 67 -14.24 10.13 -0.62
C THR A 67 -13.09 10.33 0.36
N ASN A 68 -12.18 11.24 0.06
CA ASN A 68 -11.02 11.54 0.92
C ASN A 68 -11.36 12.01 2.34
N LYS A 69 -12.65 12.18 2.65
CA LYS A 69 -13.14 12.64 3.96
C LYS A 69 -13.92 11.59 4.72
N ASN A 70 -14.02 10.35 4.19
CA ASN A 70 -14.80 9.30 4.84
C ASN A 70 -13.95 8.55 5.86
N ASP A 71 -14.49 8.34 7.04
CA ASP A 71 -13.90 7.48 8.09
C ASP A 71 -13.67 6.06 7.58
N THR A 72 -14.46 5.61 6.60
CA THR A 72 -14.32 4.31 5.89
C THR A 72 -12.89 4.02 5.44
N ILE A 73 -12.14 5.04 4.98
CA ILE A 73 -10.73 4.86 4.60
C ILE A 73 -9.92 4.52 5.84
N TYR A 74 -10.04 5.31 6.90
CA TYR A 74 -9.27 5.11 8.13
C TYR A 74 -9.60 3.79 8.81
N GLU A 75 -10.84 3.34 8.71
CA GLU A 75 -11.28 2.09 9.32
C GLU A 75 -10.83 0.84 8.56
N ASN A 76 -10.78 0.89 7.23
CA ASN A 76 -10.60 -0.30 6.40
C ASN A 76 -9.24 -0.41 5.71
N PHE A 77 -8.53 0.69 5.51
CA PHE A 77 -7.31 0.70 4.69
C PHE A 77 -6.04 0.81 5.53
N PHE A 78 -5.12 -0.07 5.27
CA PHE A 78 -3.73 0.04 5.70
C PHE A 78 -2.87 0.46 4.50
N TYR A 79 -2.07 1.50 4.65
CA TYR A 79 -1.14 1.95 3.61
C TYR A 79 0.30 1.87 4.10
N LEU A 80 1.12 1.16 3.33
CA LEU A 80 2.57 1.17 3.44
C LEU A 80 3.18 1.76 2.17
N GLY A 81 3.67 2.97 2.26
CA GLY A 81 4.32 3.67 1.15
C GLY A 81 5.73 3.17 0.87
N HIS A 82 6.31 3.68 -0.20
CA HIS A 82 7.72 3.42 -0.54
C HIS A 82 8.66 3.86 0.59
N SER A 83 8.43 5.04 1.17
CA SER A 83 9.14 5.51 2.36
C SER A 83 8.39 5.08 3.61
N ASN A 84 9.07 4.43 4.53
CA ASN A 84 8.48 4.05 5.81
C ASN A 84 8.32 5.29 6.70
N PRO A 85 7.12 5.53 7.30
CA PRO A 85 6.90 6.65 8.21
C PRO A 85 7.46 6.35 9.60
N LEU A 86 8.79 6.21 9.69
CA LEU A 86 9.51 5.92 10.93
C LEU A 86 10.06 7.21 11.54
N LYS A 87 10.00 7.29 12.85
CA LYS A 87 10.55 8.43 13.61
C LYS A 87 12.00 8.13 13.98
N ASN A 88 12.94 8.70 13.26
CA ASN A 88 14.36 8.37 13.34
C ASN A 88 14.97 8.43 14.76
N TYR A 89 14.48 9.29 15.64
CA TYR A 89 14.96 9.47 17.00
C TYR A 89 14.42 8.45 18.02
N LEU A 90 13.39 7.68 17.65
CA LEU A 90 12.85 6.62 18.52
C LEU A 90 13.69 5.36 18.38
N THR A 91 13.69 4.52 19.44
CA THR A 91 14.11 3.13 19.29
C THR A 91 13.06 2.32 18.54
N VAL A 92 13.46 1.14 18.02
CA VAL A 92 12.52 0.23 17.35
C VAL A 92 11.37 -0.13 18.29
N LYS A 93 11.66 -0.42 19.56
CA LYS A 93 10.66 -0.69 20.60
C LYS A 93 9.71 0.48 20.75
N GLN A 94 10.20 1.69 20.96
CA GLN A 94 9.36 2.89 21.10
C GLN A 94 8.48 3.14 19.88
N GLN A 95 8.99 2.85 18.68
CA GLN A 95 8.21 2.97 17.45
C GLN A 95 7.07 1.95 17.40
N ILE A 96 7.31 0.72 17.84
CA ILE A 96 6.28 -0.33 17.94
C ILE A 96 5.27 0.02 19.03
N ASP A 97 5.73 0.41 20.23
CA ASP A 97 4.86 0.84 21.33
C ASP A 97 3.93 1.99 20.91
N PHE A 98 4.44 2.93 20.09
CA PHE A 98 3.63 4.00 19.53
C PHE A 98 2.49 3.47 18.63
N TRP A 99 2.76 2.49 17.77
CA TRP A 99 1.72 1.91 16.92
C TRP A 99 0.74 1.06 17.72
N GLU A 100 1.23 0.30 18.70
CA GLU A 100 0.38 -0.46 19.64
C GLU A 100 -0.61 0.44 20.38
N GLY A 101 -0.14 1.61 20.81
CA GLY A 101 -1.00 2.63 21.44
C GLY A 101 -2.13 3.12 20.52
N ILE A 102 -1.89 3.20 19.21
CA ILE A 102 -2.90 3.61 18.22
C ILE A 102 -3.88 2.47 17.92
N THR A 103 -3.35 1.26 17.69
CA THR A 103 -4.16 0.12 17.25
C THR A 103 -4.81 -0.65 18.39
N GLN A 104 -4.38 -0.40 19.63
CA GLN A 104 -4.73 -1.15 20.83
C GLN A 104 -4.39 -2.65 20.74
N LYS A 105 -3.41 -3.01 19.90
CA LYS A 105 -2.91 -4.37 19.69
C LYS A 105 -1.43 -4.46 19.98
N LYS A 106 -1.00 -5.64 20.39
CA LYS A 106 0.40 -5.90 20.73
C LYS A 106 1.13 -6.61 19.60
N TYR A 107 2.38 -6.20 19.37
CA TYR A 107 3.33 -6.96 18.56
C TYR A 107 3.78 -8.18 19.37
N ASP A 108 3.60 -9.35 18.78
CA ASP A 108 4.00 -10.60 19.44
C ASP A 108 5.51 -10.82 19.28
N LEU A 109 6.25 -10.51 20.35
CA LEU A 109 7.70 -10.71 20.40
C LEU A 109 8.14 -12.17 20.52
N GLU A 110 7.25 -13.08 20.90
CA GLU A 110 7.56 -14.50 20.93
C GLU A 110 7.54 -15.09 19.53
N VAL A 111 6.56 -14.67 18.72
CA VAL A 111 6.49 -15.03 17.30
C VAL A 111 7.52 -14.27 16.49
N ASP A 112 7.77 -13.00 16.84
CA ASP A 112 8.73 -12.07 16.19
C ASP A 112 8.74 -12.17 14.66
N SER A 113 7.56 -12.08 14.08
CA SER A 113 7.29 -12.38 12.66
C SER A 113 8.23 -11.69 11.68
N PHE A 114 8.78 -10.53 12.03
CA PHE A 114 9.68 -9.75 11.16
C PHE A 114 11.12 -9.67 11.69
N ASN A 115 11.50 -10.57 12.63
CA ASN A 115 12.86 -10.69 13.18
C ASN A 115 13.38 -9.35 13.77
N LEU A 116 12.57 -8.71 14.62
CA LEU A 116 12.88 -7.41 15.21
C LEU A 116 13.51 -7.52 16.61
N LYS A 117 13.38 -8.67 17.29
CA LYS A 117 13.81 -8.86 18.68
C LYS A 117 15.22 -8.37 18.97
N ASN A 118 16.15 -8.67 18.08
CA ASN A 118 17.58 -8.34 18.27
C ASN A 118 17.92 -6.87 17.96
N ILE A 119 16.97 -6.09 17.47
CA ILE A 119 17.18 -4.67 17.12
C ILE A 119 16.26 -3.72 17.88
N MET A 120 15.51 -4.22 18.86
CA MET A 120 14.51 -3.43 19.60
C MET A 120 15.08 -2.19 20.28
N ASP A 121 16.32 -2.26 20.77
CA ASP A 121 16.97 -1.17 21.48
C ASP A 121 17.73 -0.21 20.55
N LEU A 122 17.90 -0.56 19.26
CA LEU A 122 18.52 0.33 18.28
C LEU A 122 17.59 1.52 17.99
N LYS A 123 18.17 2.69 17.81
CA LYS A 123 17.45 3.83 17.25
C LYS A 123 17.21 3.63 15.76
N ILE A 124 16.09 4.13 15.26
CA ILE A 124 15.69 3.95 13.85
C ILE A 124 16.76 4.46 12.88
N TYR A 125 17.47 5.55 13.22
CA TYR A 125 18.54 6.05 12.33
C TYR A 125 19.77 5.10 12.26
N GLU A 126 19.95 4.21 13.23
CA GLU A 126 21.02 3.20 13.27
C GLU A 126 20.67 1.97 12.44
N CYS A 127 19.38 1.80 12.11
CA CYS A 127 18.92 0.65 11.36
C CYS A 127 19.25 0.76 9.86
N SER A 128 19.60 -0.36 9.24
CA SER A 128 19.73 -0.47 7.79
C SER A 128 18.37 -0.29 7.09
N ASP A 129 18.37 -0.05 5.78
CA ASP A 129 17.13 0.10 5.01
C ASP A 129 16.26 -1.16 5.05
N GLY A 130 16.86 -2.35 5.00
CA GLY A 130 16.15 -3.62 5.18
C GLY A 130 15.52 -3.75 6.57
N GLN A 131 16.23 -3.36 7.64
CA GLN A 131 15.70 -3.32 8.99
C GLN A 131 14.54 -2.32 9.10
N LYS A 132 14.68 -1.12 8.56
CA LYS A 132 13.61 -0.11 8.49
C LYS A 132 12.39 -0.64 7.74
N LYS A 133 12.60 -1.38 6.65
CA LYS A 133 11.50 -2.00 5.89
C LYS A 133 10.77 -3.04 6.74
N ARG A 134 11.51 -3.92 7.44
CA ARG A 134 10.93 -4.92 8.36
C ARG A 134 10.13 -4.27 9.49
N ILE A 135 10.66 -3.20 10.09
CA ILE A 135 9.94 -2.41 11.10
C ILE A 135 8.62 -1.88 10.52
N GLY A 136 8.65 -1.29 9.32
CA GLY A 136 7.43 -0.81 8.66
C GLY A 136 6.40 -1.92 8.39
N LEU A 137 6.87 -3.10 7.96
CA LEU A 137 6.03 -4.26 7.67
C LEU A 137 5.45 -4.92 8.93
N SER A 138 6.10 -4.80 10.09
CA SER A 138 5.58 -5.35 11.35
C SER A 138 4.20 -4.80 11.72
N ARG A 139 3.84 -3.62 11.21
CA ARG A 139 2.49 -3.06 11.36
C ARG A 139 1.38 -3.97 10.79
N LEU A 140 1.69 -4.82 9.80
CA LEU A 140 0.74 -5.77 9.25
C LEU A 140 0.27 -6.81 10.29
N THR A 141 0.99 -6.98 11.40
CA THR A 141 0.65 -7.92 12.47
C THR A 141 -0.17 -7.28 13.59
N ILE A 142 -0.11 -5.97 13.71
CA ILE A 142 -0.79 -5.21 14.76
C ILE A 142 -1.94 -4.35 14.23
N ASP A 143 -2.21 -4.40 12.92
CA ASP A 143 -3.28 -3.64 12.28
C ASP A 143 -4.32 -4.60 11.67
N ASP A 144 -5.60 -4.41 12.02
CA ASP A 144 -6.71 -5.28 11.57
C ASP A 144 -7.37 -4.82 10.26
N LYS A 145 -6.76 -3.87 9.58
CA LYS A 145 -7.35 -3.33 8.34
C LYS A 145 -7.56 -4.43 7.31
N LYS A 146 -8.74 -4.43 6.71
CA LYS A 146 -9.15 -5.44 5.73
C LYS A 146 -8.53 -5.23 4.34
N ILE A 147 -8.08 -4.02 4.04
CA ILE A 147 -7.53 -3.63 2.75
C ILE A 147 -6.09 -3.19 2.94
N TRP A 148 -5.15 -3.93 2.36
CA TRP A 148 -3.73 -3.59 2.39
C TRP A 148 -3.31 -2.94 1.07
N LEU A 149 -2.76 -1.75 1.15
CA LEU A 149 -2.18 -0.99 0.05
C LEU A 149 -0.67 -0.92 0.26
N LEU A 150 0.09 -1.69 -0.51
CA LEU A 150 1.54 -1.87 -0.31
C LEU A 150 2.31 -1.35 -1.52
N ASP A 151 3.16 -0.36 -1.30
CA ASP A 151 3.98 0.27 -2.34
C ASP A 151 5.42 -0.24 -2.26
N GLU A 152 5.83 -1.06 -3.23
CA GLU A 152 7.13 -1.73 -3.32
C GLU A 152 7.54 -2.39 -1.98
N PRO A 153 6.72 -3.33 -1.45
CA PRO A 153 6.95 -3.87 -0.11
C PRO A 153 8.19 -4.75 -0.01
N THR A 154 8.72 -5.25 -1.12
CA THR A 154 9.90 -6.14 -1.18
C THR A 154 11.22 -5.39 -1.29
N ASN A 155 11.20 -4.10 -1.61
CA ASN A 155 12.43 -3.33 -1.75
C ASN A 155 13.26 -3.37 -0.46
N SER A 156 14.55 -3.64 -0.61
CA SER A 156 15.52 -3.77 0.48
C SER A 156 15.30 -4.97 1.43
N LEU A 157 14.43 -5.92 1.08
CA LEU A 157 14.27 -7.18 1.80
C LEU A 157 15.13 -8.28 1.18
N ASP A 158 15.70 -9.13 2.03
CA ASP A 158 16.26 -10.40 1.64
C ASP A 158 15.16 -11.45 1.35
N ILE A 159 15.56 -12.59 0.80
CA ILE A 159 14.66 -13.68 0.39
C ILE A 159 13.83 -14.18 1.58
N ASP A 160 14.44 -14.33 2.76
CA ASP A 160 13.75 -14.86 3.94
C ASP A 160 12.64 -13.91 4.41
N ASN A 161 12.90 -12.61 4.42
CA ASN A 161 11.91 -11.61 4.78
C ASN A 161 10.81 -11.43 3.70
N ILE A 162 11.11 -11.69 2.43
CA ILE A 162 10.10 -11.78 1.36
C ILE A 162 9.16 -12.97 1.62
N GLU A 163 9.68 -14.14 2.02
CA GLU A 163 8.85 -15.29 2.36
C GLU A 163 7.97 -15.04 3.61
N ILE A 164 8.48 -14.30 4.58
CA ILE A 164 7.67 -13.84 5.73
C ILE A 164 6.52 -12.97 5.25
N LEU A 165 6.78 -11.98 4.40
CA LEU A 165 5.73 -11.13 3.83
C LEU A 165 4.69 -11.96 3.06
N LYS A 166 5.12 -12.92 2.24
CA LYS A 166 4.21 -13.84 1.54
C LYS A 166 3.30 -14.63 2.48
N LYS A 167 3.84 -15.12 3.60
CA LYS A 167 3.04 -15.81 4.62
C LYS A 167 1.96 -14.90 5.20
N HIS A 168 2.29 -13.65 5.53
CA HIS A 168 1.33 -12.67 6.03
C HIS A 168 0.26 -12.33 4.98
N LEU A 169 0.63 -12.14 3.73
CA LEU A 169 -0.33 -11.92 2.63
C LEU A 169 -1.28 -13.10 2.48
N LYS A 170 -0.77 -14.33 2.55
CA LYS A 170 -1.60 -15.55 2.48
C LYS A 170 -2.56 -15.69 3.67
N LEU A 171 -2.11 -15.33 4.87
CA LEU A 171 -2.96 -15.31 6.06
C LEU A 171 -4.05 -14.24 5.95
N HIS A 172 -3.69 -13.05 5.49
CA HIS A 172 -4.63 -11.95 5.25
C HIS A 172 -5.69 -12.36 4.23
N GLN A 173 -5.29 -12.93 3.10
CA GLN A 173 -6.17 -13.46 2.07
C GLN A 173 -7.14 -14.51 2.63
N LYS A 174 -6.64 -15.47 3.41
CA LYS A 174 -7.47 -16.53 4.04
C LYS A 174 -8.50 -15.98 5.03
N LYS A 175 -8.19 -14.87 5.70
CA LYS A 175 -9.11 -14.16 6.60
C LYS A 175 -10.13 -13.28 5.85
N GLY A 176 -10.15 -13.33 4.53
CA GLY A 176 -11.03 -12.53 3.69
C GLY A 176 -10.54 -11.09 3.47
N GLY A 177 -9.31 -10.77 3.85
CA GLY A 177 -8.68 -9.49 3.51
C GLY A 177 -8.36 -9.41 2.02
N LEU A 178 -8.21 -8.21 1.48
CA LEU A 178 -7.71 -7.97 0.14
C LEU A 178 -6.43 -7.13 0.18
N ALA A 179 -5.54 -7.32 -0.80
CA ALA A 179 -4.34 -6.51 -0.92
C ALA A 179 -4.16 -5.99 -2.35
N MET A 180 -3.76 -4.73 -2.47
CA MET A 180 -3.30 -4.13 -3.71
C MET A 180 -1.83 -3.76 -3.56
N ILE A 181 -0.99 -4.27 -4.44
CA ILE A 181 0.46 -4.20 -4.29
C ILE A 181 1.07 -3.63 -5.56
N ALA A 182 1.71 -2.47 -5.45
CA ALA A 182 2.56 -1.97 -6.51
C ALA A 182 3.93 -2.65 -6.41
N SER A 183 4.34 -3.37 -7.43
CA SER A 183 5.66 -3.99 -7.50
C SER A 183 6.10 -4.20 -8.93
N HIS A 184 7.42 -4.12 -9.14
CA HIS A 184 8.06 -4.51 -10.38
C HIS A 184 8.29 -6.02 -10.47
N GLU A 185 8.30 -6.71 -9.34
CA GLU A 185 8.61 -8.13 -9.23
C GLU A 185 7.35 -8.98 -9.06
N ASN A 186 7.39 -10.18 -9.66
CA ASN A 186 6.37 -11.20 -9.45
C ASN A 186 6.74 -12.05 -8.22
N PHE A 187 6.76 -11.45 -7.02
CA PHE A 187 7.13 -12.17 -5.82
C PHE A 187 5.98 -12.92 -5.13
N ILE A 188 4.73 -12.74 -5.59
CA ILE A 188 3.54 -13.28 -4.96
C ILE A 188 3.18 -14.65 -5.54
N PHE A 189 2.54 -15.48 -4.70
CA PHE A 189 1.95 -16.76 -5.12
C PHE A 189 0.67 -16.54 -5.94
N ARG A 190 0.41 -17.42 -6.91
CA ARG A 190 -0.86 -17.43 -7.68
C ARG A 190 -1.98 -18.12 -6.87
N PRO A 191 -3.28 -17.79 -7.08
CA PRO A 191 -3.76 -16.80 -8.06
C PRO A 191 -3.73 -15.36 -7.53
N TYR A 192 -3.45 -14.41 -8.43
CA TYR A 192 -3.58 -12.98 -8.18
C TYR A 192 -4.14 -12.27 -9.41
N LYS A 193 -4.75 -11.10 -9.21
CA LYS A 193 -5.20 -10.22 -10.29
C LYS A 193 -4.08 -9.25 -10.67
N ASP A 194 -4.11 -8.80 -11.91
CA ASP A 194 -3.20 -7.76 -12.41
C ASP A 194 -3.98 -6.51 -12.82
N ILE A 195 -3.50 -5.34 -12.39
CA ILE A 195 -3.84 -4.05 -12.97
C ILE A 195 -2.59 -3.55 -13.69
N LYS A 196 -2.71 -3.31 -15.00
CA LYS A 196 -1.60 -2.78 -15.81
C LYS A 196 -1.79 -1.28 -15.98
N LEU A 197 -0.81 -0.51 -15.54
CA LEU A 197 -0.72 0.91 -15.82
C LEU A 197 0.29 1.16 -16.94
N THR A 198 -0.08 1.97 -17.91
CA THR A 198 0.77 2.44 -18.99
C THR A 198 1.18 3.89 -18.72
N LEU A 199 2.29 4.32 -19.32
CA LEU A 199 2.61 5.74 -19.33
C LEU A 199 1.59 6.45 -20.23
N GLU A 200 0.86 7.41 -19.66
CA GLU A 200 0.05 8.30 -20.46
C GLU A 200 1.00 9.19 -21.29
N THR A 201 1.01 8.96 -22.59
CA THR A 201 1.58 9.95 -23.50
C THR A 201 0.70 11.20 -23.43
N PRO A 202 1.26 12.41 -23.32
CA PRO A 202 0.45 13.62 -23.46
C PRO A 202 -0.25 13.51 -24.83
N LYS A 203 -1.55 13.22 -24.85
CA LYS A 203 -2.35 13.51 -26.02
C LYS A 203 -2.09 15.00 -26.23
N ASN A 204 -1.55 15.35 -27.41
CA ASN A 204 -1.30 16.73 -27.79
C ASN A 204 -2.44 17.57 -27.22
N LEU A 205 -2.10 18.45 -26.29
CA LEU A 205 -2.99 19.56 -25.97
C LEU A 205 -3.30 20.16 -27.33
N GLU A 206 -4.48 19.90 -27.86
CA GLU A 206 -5.00 20.69 -28.96
C GLU A 206 -4.71 22.11 -28.56
N LYS A 207 -3.94 22.80 -29.39
CA LYS A 207 -3.53 24.16 -29.16
C LYS A 207 -4.81 24.92 -28.83
N ASP A 208 -4.90 25.35 -27.59
CA ASP A 208 -5.94 26.29 -27.21
C ASP A 208 -5.78 27.46 -28.14
N PRO A 209 -6.77 27.78 -29.01
CA PRO A 209 -6.60 28.82 -30.01
C PRO A 209 -6.46 30.23 -29.41
N PHE A 210 -6.34 30.35 -28.06
CA PHE A 210 -6.23 31.61 -27.33
C PHE A 210 -4.90 31.79 -26.54
N PHE A 211 -3.85 31.00 -26.87
CA PHE A 211 -2.47 31.30 -26.43
C PHE A 211 -1.49 31.26 -27.60
#